data_1a23595c0963909efc1939eb17a9299d
#
_entry.id   1a23595c0963909efc1939eb17a9299d
#
_cell.length_a   1.000
_cell.length_b   1.000
_cell.length_c   1.000
_cell.angle_alpha   90.00
_cell.angle_beta   90.00
_cell.angle_gamma   90.00
#
_symmetry.space_group_name_H-M   'P 1'
#
loop_
_entity.id
_entity.type
_entity.pdbx_description
1 polymer ?
#
loop_
_entity_poly.entity_id
_entity_poly.type
_entity_poly.pdbx_seq_one_letter_code
_entity_poly.pdbx_strand_id
1 'polypeptide(L)'
;MTQVRVVAALVFALAASTAFAQTPAAAPAAAAPAAPAVDNSKCDKPDQHPGKFASPEKMRGWNKEVAAWQDCMKKYISDLQGKADVAVKGANSAVADSNAAIAAYNATVKELQAQADAVK
;
A
#
# COMPACT_ATOMS: atom_id res chain seq x y z
N MET A 1 65.82 29.77 -37.30
CA MET A 1 65.73 28.35 -37.66
C MET A 1 66.14 27.53 -36.45
N THR A 2 65.26 27.03 -35.62
CA THR A 2 65.55 25.95 -34.66
C THR A 2 64.23 25.51 -34.08
N GLN A 3 63.77 24.36 -34.49
CA GLN A 3 62.56 23.71 -34.04
C GLN A 3 62.83 23.08 -32.67
N VAL A 4 62.10 23.52 -31.67
CA VAL A 4 62.07 22.83 -30.37
C VAL A 4 60.84 21.93 -30.35
N ARG A 5 61.06 20.62 -30.44
CA ARG A 5 60.00 19.60 -30.29
C ARG A 5 59.87 19.34 -28.77
N VAL A 6 58.75 19.79 -28.23
CA VAL A 6 58.33 19.41 -26.86
C VAL A 6 57.51 18.15 -26.98
N VAL A 7 58.09 17.01 -26.52
CA VAL A 7 57.38 15.75 -26.35
C VAL A 7 56.68 15.80 -25.00
N ALA A 8 55.35 15.98 -25.01
CA ALA A 8 54.55 15.86 -23.81
C ALA A 8 54.17 14.39 -23.60
N ALA A 9 54.80 13.78 -22.62
CA ALA A 9 54.46 12.43 -22.16
C ALA A 9 53.14 12.49 -21.40
N LEU A 10 52.08 11.94 -22.00
CA LEU A 10 50.79 11.73 -21.32
C LEU A 10 50.90 10.48 -20.44
N VAL A 11 50.97 10.69 -19.12
CA VAL A 11 50.81 9.63 -18.14
C VAL A 11 49.32 9.37 -17.97
N PHE A 12 48.86 8.25 -18.54
CA PHE A 12 47.50 7.74 -18.28
C PHE A 12 47.51 7.09 -16.89
N ALA A 13 46.95 7.80 -15.89
CA ALA A 13 46.58 7.22 -14.63
C ALA A 13 45.29 6.41 -14.82
N LEU A 14 45.38 5.07 -14.82
CA LEU A 14 44.19 4.20 -14.72
C LEU A 14 43.60 4.38 -13.31
N ALA A 15 42.58 5.22 -13.20
CA ALA A 15 41.72 5.21 -12.03
C ALA A 15 40.79 3.98 -12.14
N ALA A 16 41.10 2.96 -11.36
CA ALA A 16 40.23 1.81 -11.15
C ALA A 16 38.96 2.31 -10.45
N SER A 17 37.91 2.58 -11.22
CA SER A 17 36.58 2.85 -10.70
C SER A 17 36.02 1.56 -10.12
N THR A 18 36.11 1.37 -8.79
CA THR A 18 35.35 0.34 -8.08
C THR A 18 33.87 0.73 -8.20
N ALA A 19 33.17 0.12 -9.16
CA ALA A 19 31.74 0.13 -9.22
C ALA A 19 31.21 -0.55 -7.94
N PHE A 20 30.84 0.27 -6.93
CA PHE A 20 29.98 -0.20 -5.86
C PHE A 20 28.65 -0.56 -6.54
N ALA A 21 28.45 -1.85 -6.77
CA ALA A 21 27.14 -2.39 -7.04
C ALA A 21 26.26 -2.06 -5.81
N GLN A 22 25.57 -0.93 -5.86
CA GLN A 22 24.47 -0.66 -4.96
C GLN A 22 23.41 -1.72 -5.30
N THR A 23 23.43 -2.81 -4.54
CA THR A 23 22.24 -3.65 -4.42
C THR A 23 21.08 -2.71 -4.09
N PRO A 24 20.02 -2.65 -4.92
CA PRO A 24 18.86 -1.86 -4.54
C PRO A 24 18.42 -2.38 -3.17
N ALA A 25 18.55 -1.52 -2.15
CA ALA A 25 18.00 -1.82 -0.85
C ALA A 25 16.52 -2.13 -1.10
N ALA A 26 16.16 -3.40 -0.87
CA ALA A 26 14.75 -3.79 -0.93
C ALA A 26 14.02 -2.78 -0.04
N ALA A 27 13.16 -1.97 -0.64
CA ALA A 27 12.29 -1.08 0.11
C ALA A 27 11.68 -1.94 1.23
N PRO A 28 11.69 -1.47 2.50
CA PRO A 28 11.09 -2.24 3.57
C PRO A 28 9.67 -2.55 3.10
N ALA A 29 9.38 -3.84 2.96
CA ALA A 29 8.04 -4.30 2.62
C ALA A 29 7.13 -3.60 3.62
N ALA A 30 6.31 -2.67 3.15
CA ALA A 30 5.33 -2.00 3.98
C ALA A 30 4.59 -3.11 4.69
N ALA A 31 4.73 -3.18 6.01
CA ALA A 31 4.04 -4.18 6.80
C ALA A 31 2.57 -4.12 6.39
N ALA A 32 2.05 -5.22 5.85
CA ALA A 32 0.64 -5.28 5.50
C ALA A 32 -0.13 -4.78 6.72
N PRO A 33 -1.05 -3.82 6.58
CA PRO A 33 -1.82 -3.31 7.70
C PRO A 33 -2.40 -4.53 8.43
N ALA A 34 -2.11 -4.63 9.73
CA ALA A 34 -2.64 -5.71 10.54
C ALA A 34 -4.14 -5.76 10.31
N ALA A 35 -4.66 -6.94 9.93
CA ALA A 35 -6.09 -7.11 9.73
C ALA A 35 -6.80 -6.58 10.98
N PRO A 36 -7.80 -5.69 10.84
CA PRO A 36 -8.49 -5.15 12.00
C PRO A 36 -8.98 -6.30 12.84
N ALA A 37 -8.65 -6.28 14.14
CA ALA A 37 -9.17 -7.27 15.07
C ALA A 37 -10.70 -7.28 14.95
N VAL A 38 -11.27 -8.44 14.59
CA VAL A 38 -12.71 -8.57 14.47
C VAL A 38 -13.30 -8.39 15.84
N ASP A 39 -13.94 -7.26 16.08
CA ASP A 39 -14.61 -6.98 17.34
C ASP A 39 -15.95 -7.74 17.38
N ASN A 40 -15.89 -8.97 17.85
CA ASN A 40 -17.07 -9.82 18.05
C ASN A 40 -18.00 -9.32 19.18
N SER A 41 -17.61 -8.27 19.91
CA SER A 41 -18.38 -7.75 21.05
C SER A 41 -19.66 -7.04 20.64
N LYS A 42 -19.83 -6.76 19.35
CA LYS A 42 -21.04 -6.07 18.84
C LYS A 42 -22.26 -6.98 18.65
N CYS A 43 -22.05 -8.30 18.68
CA CYS A 43 -23.12 -9.27 18.53
C CYS A 43 -23.04 -10.25 19.69
N ASP A 44 -24.06 -10.25 20.52
CA ASP A 44 -24.12 -11.16 21.67
C ASP A 44 -24.09 -12.60 21.19
N LYS A 45 -22.99 -13.29 21.54
CA LYS A 45 -22.82 -14.69 21.20
C LYS A 45 -23.81 -15.51 22.00
N PRO A 46 -24.56 -16.44 21.37
CA PRO A 46 -25.47 -17.30 22.08
C PRO A 46 -24.73 -18.19 23.11
N ASP A 47 -25.40 -18.51 24.16
CA ASP A 47 -24.92 -19.45 25.18
C ASP A 47 -24.63 -20.83 24.56
N GLN A 48 -23.96 -21.67 25.34
CA GLN A 48 -23.69 -23.04 24.92
C GLN A 48 -25.00 -23.77 24.61
N HIS A 49 -24.94 -24.63 23.59
CA HIS A 49 -26.05 -25.52 23.25
C HIS A 49 -26.60 -26.24 24.50
N PRO A 50 -27.88 -26.17 24.75
CA PRO A 50 -28.49 -26.65 26.01
C PRO A 50 -28.40 -28.16 26.20
N GLY A 51 -27.85 -28.86 25.24
CA GLY A 51 -27.58 -30.28 25.35
C GLY A 51 -28.68 -31.20 24.79
N LYS A 52 -28.33 -32.46 24.66
CA LYS A 52 -29.16 -33.52 24.06
C LYS A 52 -30.51 -33.74 24.76
N PHE A 53 -30.56 -33.47 26.05
CA PHE A 53 -31.73 -33.71 26.90
C PHE A 53 -32.47 -32.42 27.31
N ALA A 54 -32.20 -31.33 26.64
CA ALA A 54 -32.88 -30.08 26.92
C ALA A 54 -34.37 -30.13 26.54
N SER A 55 -35.19 -29.38 27.29
CA SER A 55 -36.60 -29.26 26.95
C SER A 55 -36.82 -28.57 25.60
N PRO A 56 -37.94 -28.84 24.94
CA PRO A 56 -38.26 -28.18 23.66
C PRO A 56 -38.26 -26.64 23.75
N GLU A 57 -38.65 -26.09 24.91
CA GLU A 57 -38.65 -24.64 25.16
C GLU A 57 -37.22 -24.08 25.17
N LYS A 58 -36.28 -24.75 25.85
CA LYS A 58 -34.87 -24.36 25.91
C LYS A 58 -34.23 -24.43 24.54
N MET A 59 -34.55 -25.45 23.75
CA MET A 59 -34.07 -25.57 22.37
C MET A 59 -34.60 -24.46 21.47
N ARG A 60 -35.89 -24.13 21.61
CA ARG A 60 -36.47 -22.99 20.84
C ARG A 60 -35.83 -21.65 21.22
N GLY A 61 -35.60 -21.43 22.53
CA GLY A 61 -34.91 -20.24 23.01
C GLY A 61 -33.51 -20.13 22.40
N TRP A 62 -32.69 -21.14 22.52
CA TRP A 62 -31.35 -21.19 21.98
C TRP A 62 -31.33 -21.00 20.47
N ASN A 63 -32.22 -21.64 19.72
CA ASN A 63 -32.32 -21.44 18.27
C ASN A 63 -32.62 -19.98 17.87
N LYS A 64 -33.44 -19.27 18.66
CA LYS A 64 -33.73 -17.84 18.45
C LYS A 64 -32.47 -16.99 18.70
N GLU A 65 -31.73 -17.27 19.77
CA GLU A 65 -30.48 -16.57 20.06
C GLU A 65 -29.44 -16.78 18.95
N VAL A 66 -29.28 -18.03 18.48
CA VAL A 66 -28.39 -18.34 17.35
C VAL A 66 -28.79 -17.59 16.09
N ALA A 67 -30.09 -17.55 15.76
CA ALA A 67 -30.57 -16.83 14.60
C ALA A 67 -30.31 -15.33 14.73
N ALA A 68 -30.61 -14.73 15.86
CA ALA A 68 -30.35 -13.31 16.13
C ALA A 68 -28.87 -12.98 16.04
N TRP A 69 -28.01 -13.80 16.60
CA TRP A 69 -26.57 -13.65 16.49
C TRP A 69 -26.08 -13.74 15.04
N GLN A 70 -26.56 -14.72 14.28
CA GLN A 70 -26.21 -14.87 12.86
C GLN A 70 -26.63 -13.65 12.03
N ASP A 71 -27.81 -13.10 12.27
CA ASP A 71 -28.27 -11.92 11.54
C ASP A 71 -27.48 -10.67 11.92
N CYS A 72 -27.14 -10.49 13.21
CA CYS A 72 -26.23 -9.46 13.66
C CYS A 72 -24.86 -9.58 12.99
N MET A 73 -24.27 -10.78 12.95
CA MET A 73 -22.98 -11.01 12.32
C MET A 73 -22.98 -10.76 10.81
N LYS A 74 -24.04 -11.17 10.11
CA LYS A 74 -24.19 -10.86 8.67
C LYS A 74 -24.19 -9.37 8.41
N LYS A 75 -24.96 -8.61 9.20
CA LYS A 75 -24.99 -7.14 9.10
C LYS A 75 -23.62 -6.52 9.39
N TYR A 76 -22.97 -6.97 10.45
CA TYR A 76 -21.63 -6.50 10.81
C TYR A 76 -20.61 -6.76 9.71
N ILE A 77 -20.61 -7.95 9.11
CA ILE A 77 -19.75 -8.30 7.97
C ILE A 77 -20.04 -7.38 6.77
N SER A 78 -21.30 -7.16 6.45
CA SER A 78 -21.69 -6.26 5.36
C SER A 78 -21.21 -4.82 5.58
N ASP A 79 -21.34 -4.32 6.82
CA ASP A 79 -20.87 -2.98 7.19
C ASP A 79 -19.32 -2.87 7.05
N LEU A 80 -18.59 -3.92 7.45
CA LEU A 80 -17.14 -3.96 7.28
C LEU A 80 -16.72 -4.01 5.80
N GLN A 81 -17.42 -4.78 4.98
CA GLN A 81 -17.19 -4.83 3.54
C GLN A 81 -17.42 -3.46 2.90
N GLY A 82 -18.53 -2.79 3.26
CA GLY A 82 -18.79 -1.44 2.77
C GLY A 82 -17.69 -0.44 3.15
N LYS A 83 -17.17 -0.51 4.37
CA LYS A 83 -16.04 0.33 4.80
C LYS A 83 -14.76 0.02 4.03
N ALA A 84 -14.50 -1.25 3.77
CA ALA A 84 -13.34 -1.66 2.98
C ALA A 84 -13.44 -1.13 1.53
N ASP A 85 -14.60 -1.23 0.91
CA ASP A 85 -14.84 -0.71 -0.45
C ASP A 85 -14.61 0.80 -0.54
N VAL A 86 -15.07 1.56 0.46
CA VAL A 86 -14.85 3.02 0.54
C VAL A 86 -13.35 3.32 0.67
N ALA A 87 -12.63 2.57 1.50
CA ALA A 87 -11.19 2.76 1.69
C ALA A 87 -10.41 2.45 0.41
N VAL A 88 -10.75 1.38 -0.31
CA VAL A 88 -10.15 1.02 -1.60
C VAL A 88 -10.40 2.09 -2.66
N LYS A 89 -11.62 2.59 -2.76
CA LYS A 89 -11.95 3.69 -3.68
C LYS A 89 -11.15 4.95 -3.37
N GLY A 90 -11.05 5.31 -2.08
CA GLY A 90 -10.25 6.45 -1.65
C GLY A 90 -8.77 6.30 -1.98
N ALA A 91 -8.20 5.12 -1.77
CA ALA A 91 -6.81 4.83 -2.12
C ALA A 91 -6.57 4.94 -3.64
N ASN A 92 -7.47 4.39 -4.44
CA ASN A 92 -7.37 4.48 -5.91
C ASN A 92 -7.46 5.93 -6.41
N SER A 93 -8.33 6.75 -5.80
CA SER A 93 -8.40 8.19 -6.11
C SER A 93 -7.09 8.89 -5.80
N ALA A 94 -6.51 8.66 -4.62
CA ALA A 94 -5.24 9.26 -4.22
C ALA A 94 -4.08 8.86 -5.17
N VAL A 95 -4.07 7.62 -5.66
CA VAL A 95 -3.10 7.17 -6.66
C VAL A 95 -3.30 7.91 -7.99
N ALA A 96 -4.53 8.08 -8.44
CA ALA A 96 -4.84 8.82 -9.66
C ALA A 96 -4.40 10.29 -9.56
N ASP A 97 -4.69 10.93 -8.43
CA ASP A 97 -4.30 12.32 -8.16
C ASP A 97 -2.76 12.48 -8.13
N SER A 98 -2.06 11.52 -7.50
CA SER A 98 -0.60 11.48 -7.48
C SER A 98 -0.02 11.36 -8.90
N ASN A 99 -0.56 10.47 -9.71
CA ASN A 99 -0.11 10.29 -11.09
C ASN A 99 -0.36 11.56 -11.93
N ALA A 100 -1.49 12.21 -11.74
CA ALA A 100 -1.79 13.49 -12.41
C ALA A 100 -0.80 14.59 -11.99
N ALA A 101 -0.47 14.69 -10.71
CA ALA A 101 0.52 15.64 -10.20
C ALA A 101 1.92 15.38 -10.78
N ILE A 102 2.34 14.13 -10.88
CA ILE A 102 3.62 13.74 -11.51
C ILE A 102 3.63 14.12 -12.98
N ALA A 103 2.55 13.89 -13.70
CA ALA A 103 2.45 14.27 -15.12
C ALA A 103 2.55 15.79 -15.31
N ALA A 104 1.85 16.56 -14.48
CA ALA A 104 1.92 18.03 -14.49
C ALA A 104 3.33 18.53 -14.17
N TYR A 105 3.98 17.98 -13.15
CA TYR A 105 5.35 18.29 -12.81
C TYR A 105 6.30 18.05 -13.99
N ASN A 106 6.23 16.89 -14.61
CA ASN A 106 7.08 16.52 -15.73
C ASN A 106 6.87 17.44 -16.95
N ALA A 107 5.63 17.86 -17.21
CA ALA A 107 5.31 18.81 -18.27
C ALA A 107 5.94 20.18 -17.98
N THR A 108 5.79 20.69 -16.76
CA THR A 108 6.38 21.97 -16.34
C THR A 108 7.90 21.96 -16.42
N VAL A 109 8.56 20.87 -16.00
CA VAL A 109 10.02 20.74 -16.09
C VAL A 109 10.49 20.81 -17.54
N LYS A 110 9.81 20.11 -18.46
CA LYS A 110 10.14 20.17 -19.89
C LYS A 110 9.97 21.58 -20.46
N GLU A 111 8.93 22.29 -20.08
CA GLU A 111 8.69 23.65 -20.49
C GLU A 111 9.80 24.62 -20.02
N LEU A 112 10.17 24.53 -18.74
CA LEU A 112 11.25 25.32 -18.16
C LEU A 112 12.61 25.03 -18.81
N GLN A 113 12.88 23.77 -19.13
CA GLN A 113 14.10 23.40 -19.88
C GLN A 113 14.11 24.02 -21.26
N ALA A 114 13.00 23.95 -21.99
CA ALA A 114 12.89 24.58 -23.32
C ALA A 114 13.08 26.09 -23.25
N GLN A 115 12.52 26.76 -22.24
CA GLN A 115 12.74 28.21 -22.02
C GLN A 115 14.21 28.54 -21.75
N ALA A 116 14.87 27.71 -20.88
CA ALA A 116 16.27 27.91 -20.56
C ALA A 116 17.19 27.72 -21.78
N ASP A 117 16.85 26.81 -22.68
CA ASP A 117 17.64 26.58 -23.92
C ASP A 117 17.42 27.66 -24.98
N ALA A 118 16.25 28.30 -24.98
CA ALA A 118 15.93 29.41 -25.92
C ALA A 118 16.67 30.69 -25.59
N VAL A 119 17.27 30.87 -24.43
CA VAL A 119 17.99 32.08 -24.01
C VAL A 119 19.52 31.92 -24.04
N LYS A 120 20.02 30.78 -24.52
CA LYS A 120 21.46 30.51 -24.73
C LYS A 120 21.89 30.97 -26.12
#